data_2ceb701df60e5612f83775b019f5227b
#
_entry.id   2ceb701df60e5612f83775b019f5227b
#
_cell.length_a   1.000
_cell.length_b   1.000
_cell.length_c   1.000
_cell.angle_alpha   90.00
_cell.angle_beta   90.00
_cell.angle_gamma   90.00
#
_symmetry.space_group_name_H-M   'P 1'
#
loop_
_entity.id
_entity.type
_entity.pdbx_description
1 polymer ?
#
loop_
_entity_poly.entity_id
_entity_poly.type
_entity_poly.pdbx_seq_one_letter_code
_entity_poly.pdbx_strand_id
1 'polypeptide(L)'
;CIRDRVIPGGESTTMRKTGQDKSSMLIPGMFDWIRDNPSKPVLGTCAGAILLADPQDGNPPLVEAQIDRNAYGPQYESFQATVRSSLLGREFPGIFIRAPKFISSENEVCATMGKEIVGVKNGRVIALTFHPELSSDKGFHRWLLESVCGE
;
A
#
# COMPACT_ATOMS: atom_id res chain seq x y z
N CYS A 1 -6.99 -17.86 13.11
CA CYS A 1 -5.64 -17.64 12.59
C CYS A 1 -5.58 -16.27 11.92
N ILE A 2 -4.84 -15.31 12.48
CA ILE A 2 -4.60 -14.03 11.83
C ILE A 2 -3.70 -14.30 10.63
N ARG A 3 -4.25 -14.13 9.42
CA ARG A 3 -3.57 -14.41 8.14
C ARG A 3 -3.56 -13.22 7.20
N ASP A 4 -3.89 -12.05 7.71
CA ASP A 4 -3.78 -10.77 7.06
C ASP A 4 -2.34 -10.21 7.17
N ARG A 5 -1.99 -9.38 6.23
CA ARG A 5 -0.67 -8.75 6.17
C ARG A 5 -0.82 -7.24 6.01
N VAL A 6 -0.11 -6.50 6.85
CA VAL A 6 0.07 -5.07 6.71
C VAL A 6 1.54 -4.81 6.44
N ILE A 7 1.83 -4.11 5.34
CA ILE A 7 3.17 -3.61 5.04
C ILE A 7 3.17 -2.12 5.36
N PRO A 8 3.75 -1.73 6.49
CA PRO A 8 3.62 -0.37 7.01
C PRO A 8 4.41 0.64 6.20
N GLY A 9 4.16 1.91 6.48
CA GLY A 9 5.01 3.02 6.07
C GLY A 9 6.40 2.95 6.72
N GLY A 10 7.30 3.78 6.21
CA GLY A 10 8.68 3.87 6.65
C GLY A 10 9.57 4.37 5.52
N GLU A 11 10.86 4.08 5.57
CA GLU A 11 11.79 4.38 4.48
C GLU A 11 12.01 3.11 3.64
N SER A 12 11.48 3.10 2.41
CA SER A 12 11.44 1.91 1.57
C SER A 12 12.82 1.36 1.18
N THR A 13 13.83 2.23 1.03
CA THR A 13 15.20 1.79 0.74
C THR A 13 15.82 1.06 1.93
N THR A 14 15.60 1.58 3.14
CA THR A 14 16.04 0.92 4.38
C THR A 14 15.32 -0.41 4.57
N MET A 15 14.01 -0.42 4.37
CA MET A 15 13.21 -1.66 4.46
C MET A 15 13.74 -2.74 3.49
N ARG A 16 14.07 -2.36 2.25
CA ARG A 16 14.68 -3.28 1.29
C ARG A 16 16.04 -3.79 1.75
N LYS A 17 16.95 -2.87 2.14
CA LYS A 17 18.29 -3.23 2.58
C LYS A 17 18.28 -4.20 3.76
N THR A 18 17.46 -3.92 4.77
CA THR A 18 17.37 -4.78 5.97
C THR A 18 16.60 -6.07 5.71
N GLY A 19 15.55 -6.03 4.91
CA GLY A 19 14.71 -7.18 4.62
C GLY A 19 15.21 -8.08 3.49
N GLN A 20 16.22 -7.65 2.73
CA GLN A 20 16.89 -8.43 1.67
C GLN A 20 18.28 -8.88 2.07
N ASP A 21 18.70 -8.64 3.31
CA ASP A 21 19.96 -9.17 3.81
C ASP A 21 19.97 -10.70 3.68
N LYS A 22 21.13 -11.26 3.26
CA LYS A 22 21.32 -12.69 3.02
C LYS A 22 20.94 -13.56 4.23
N SER A 23 20.91 -12.98 5.42
CA SER A 23 20.54 -13.69 6.66
C SER A 23 19.04 -13.70 6.94
N SER A 24 18.26 -12.73 6.45
CA SER A 24 16.83 -12.62 6.79
C SER A 24 15.88 -13.03 5.67
N MET A 25 16.19 -12.68 4.40
CA MET A 25 15.30 -12.91 3.23
C MET A 25 13.82 -12.62 3.49
N LEU A 26 13.56 -11.73 4.46
CA LEU A 26 12.20 -11.47 4.97
C LEU A 26 11.27 -10.88 3.91
N ILE A 27 11.75 -9.85 3.21
CA ILE A 27 10.92 -9.16 2.20
C ILE A 27 10.70 -10.04 0.96
N PRO A 28 11.71 -10.68 0.34
CA PRO A 28 11.47 -11.62 -0.75
C PRO A 28 10.52 -12.75 -0.35
N GLY A 29 10.71 -13.36 0.80
CA GLY A 29 9.83 -14.42 1.30
C GLY A 29 8.39 -13.95 1.56
N MET A 30 8.21 -12.70 1.99
CA MET A 30 6.89 -12.09 2.11
C MET A 30 6.22 -11.91 0.75
N PHE A 31 6.93 -11.45 -0.27
CA PHE A 31 6.38 -11.27 -1.62
C PHE A 31 6.01 -12.62 -2.25
N ASP A 32 6.86 -13.63 -2.11
CA ASP A 32 6.56 -14.99 -2.58
C ASP A 32 5.31 -15.53 -1.88
N TRP A 33 5.23 -15.35 -0.57
CA TRP A 33 4.04 -15.76 0.18
C TRP A 33 2.75 -15.05 -0.32
N ILE A 34 2.81 -13.75 -0.65
CA ILE A 34 1.65 -13.01 -1.19
C ILE A 34 1.23 -13.58 -2.53
N ARG A 35 2.19 -13.88 -3.43
CA ARG A 35 1.92 -14.47 -4.74
C ARG A 35 1.30 -15.87 -4.63
N ASP A 36 1.78 -16.67 -3.69
CA ASP A 36 1.29 -18.04 -3.44
C ASP A 36 -0.07 -18.07 -2.73
N ASN A 37 -0.49 -16.95 -2.14
CA ASN A 37 -1.73 -16.84 -1.37
C ASN A 37 -2.63 -15.69 -1.86
N PRO A 38 -3.10 -15.71 -3.13
CA PRO A 38 -3.85 -14.58 -3.73
C PRO A 38 -5.21 -14.33 -3.07
N SER A 39 -5.74 -15.27 -2.31
CA SER A 39 -6.98 -15.11 -1.54
C SER A 39 -6.77 -14.32 -0.23
N LYS A 40 -5.54 -14.12 0.21
CA LYS A 40 -5.26 -13.45 1.48
C LYS A 40 -5.12 -11.94 1.31
N PRO A 41 -5.82 -11.14 2.14
CA PRO A 41 -5.76 -9.70 2.04
C PRO A 41 -4.40 -9.16 2.50
N VAL A 42 -3.93 -8.14 1.77
CA VAL A 42 -2.70 -7.41 2.04
C VAL A 42 -2.97 -5.92 1.92
N LEU A 43 -2.51 -5.16 2.88
CA LEU A 43 -2.58 -3.70 2.89
C LEU A 43 -1.17 -3.11 2.99
N GLY A 44 -0.70 -2.45 1.94
CA GLY A 44 0.54 -1.67 1.95
C GLY A 44 0.26 -0.19 2.06
N THR A 45 0.93 0.50 2.98
CA THR A 45 0.76 1.93 3.21
C THR A 45 2.07 2.68 3.00
N CYS A 46 2.03 3.83 2.33
CA CYS A 46 3.19 4.69 2.06
C CYS A 46 4.38 3.90 1.48
N ALA A 47 5.44 3.64 2.26
CA ALA A 47 6.57 2.80 1.83
C ALA A 47 6.13 1.37 1.46
N GLY A 48 5.13 0.82 2.12
CA GLY A 48 4.54 -0.46 1.78
C GLY A 48 3.93 -0.47 0.38
N ALA A 49 3.29 0.62 -0.04
CA ALA A 49 2.79 0.77 -1.41
C ALA A 49 3.93 0.79 -2.44
N ILE A 50 5.05 1.44 -2.12
CA ILE A 50 6.26 1.44 -2.96
C ILE A 50 6.79 0.01 -3.14
N LEU A 51 6.87 -0.76 -2.06
CA LEU A 51 7.35 -2.14 -2.11
C LEU A 51 6.44 -3.06 -2.93
N LEU A 52 5.12 -2.86 -2.86
CA LEU A 52 4.15 -3.63 -3.64
C LEU A 52 4.18 -3.30 -5.13
N ALA A 53 4.39 -2.03 -5.49
CA ALA A 53 4.47 -1.58 -6.88
C ALA A 53 5.84 -1.82 -7.52
N ASP A 54 6.89 -1.83 -6.72
CA ASP A 54 8.27 -2.03 -7.16
C ASP A 54 9.02 -2.95 -6.17
N PRO A 55 8.79 -4.26 -6.20
CA PRO A 55 9.38 -5.20 -5.24
C PRO A 55 10.89 -5.37 -5.41
N GLN A 56 11.46 -5.17 -6.60
CA GLN A 56 12.90 -5.35 -6.91
C GLN A 56 13.44 -6.75 -6.52
N ASP A 57 12.61 -7.77 -6.67
CA ASP A 57 12.95 -9.17 -6.37
C ASP A 57 13.09 -10.04 -7.64
N GLY A 58 13.09 -9.40 -8.82
CA GLY A 58 13.18 -10.08 -10.11
C GLY A 58 11.86 -10.68 -10.60
N ASN A 59 10.78 -10.52 -9.86
CA ASN A 59 9.45 -11.00 -10.20
C ASN A 59 8.49 -9.84 -10.53
N PRO A 60 7.34 -10.10 -11.16
CA PRO A 60 6.35 -9.07 -11.44
C PRO A 60 5.87 -8.35 -10.17
N PRO A 61 5.46 -7.06 -10.29
CA PRO A 61 4.95 -6.30 -9.16
C PRO A 61 3.67 -6.93 -8.61
N LEU A 62 3.42 -6.69 -7.33
CA LEU A 62 2.21 -7.16 -6.64
C LEU A 62 1.01 -6.27 -6.94
N VAL A 63 1.26 -5.00 -7.27
CA VAL A 63 0.32 -4.08 -7.92
C VAL A 63 0.99 -3.46 -9.14
N GLU A 64 0.33 -3.51 -10.29
CA GLU A 64 0.83 -2.98 -11.56
C GLU A 64 0.52 -1.50 -11.66
N ALA A 65 1.39 -0.68 -11.08
CA ALA A 65 1.27 0.76 -11.08
C ALA A 65 2.65 1.42 -11.08
N GLN A 66 2.76 2.55 -11.78
CA GLN A 66 3.94 3.39 -11.69
C GLN A 66 3.84 4.29 -10.46
N ILE A 67 4.88 4.32 -9.65
CA ILE A 67 4.92 5.10 -8.42
C ILE A 67 6.11 6.06 -8.41
N ASP A 68 5.84 7.35 -8.14
CA ASP A 68 6.87 8.36 -7.88
C ASP A 68 7.04 8.54 -6.37
N ARG A 69 8.24 8.28 -5.89
CA ARG A 69 8.59 8.32 -4.47
C ARG A 69 8.73 9.74 -3.92
N ASN A 70 8.95 10.74 -4.79
CA ASN A 70 9.28 12.12 -4.44
C ASN A 70 8.28 13.13 -5.04
N ALA A 71 7.08 12.70 -5.35
CA ALA A 71 6.10 13.42 -6.16
C ALA A 71 5.70 14.80 -5.62
N TYR A 72 5.72 15.00 -4.32
CA TYR A 72 5.30 16.26 -3.70
C TYR A 72 6.45 17.21 -3.38
N GLY A 73 7.71 16.78 -3.61
CA GLY A 73 8.89 17.60 -3.36
C GLY A 73 9.15 17.88 -1.87
N PRO A 74 10.23 18.63 -1.55
CA PRO A 74 10.66 18.84 -0.17
C PRO A 74 9.78 19.80 0.65
N GLN A 75 8.88 20.56 0.02
CA GLN A 75 8.01 21.54 0.71
C GLN A 75 6.76 20.93 1.35
N TYR A 76 6.39 19.70 0.97
CA TYR A 76 5.19 19.03 1.47
C TYR A 76 5.58 17.77 2.24
N GLU A 77 6.14 17.96 3.44
CA GLU A 77 6.51 16.81 4.28
C GLU A 77 5.29 16.05 4.80
N SER A 78 4.21 16.77 5.15
CA SER A 78 2.96 16.17 5.58
C SER A 78 1.76 17.09 5.32
N PHE A 79 0.62 16.48 4.99
CA PHE A 79 -0.65 17.19 4.84
C PHE A 79 -1.83 16.23 5.06
N GLN A 80 -3.01 16.81 5.26
CA GLN A 80 -4.27 16.06 5.33
C GLN A 80 -5.14 16.45 4.14
N ALA A 81 -5.85 15.47 3.58
CA ALA A 81 -6.77 15.69 2.47
C ALA A 81 -7.90 14.66 2.49
N THR A 82 -9.03 15.03 1.94
CA THR A 82 -10.15 14.11 1.75
C THR A 82 -9.84 13.14 0.59
N VAL A 83 -9.87 11.86 0.88
CA VAL A 83 -9.72 10.77 -0.08
C VAL A 83 -11.10 10.19 -0.38
N ARG A 84 -11.43 10.02 -1.64
CA ARG A 84 -12.61 9.27 -2.06
C ARG A 84 -12.22 7.81 -2.30
N SER A 85 -12.82 6.89 -1.59
CA SER A 85 -12.56 5.46 -1.72
C SER A 85 -13.75 4.72 -2.31
N SER A 86 -13.56 4.08 -3.46
CA SER A 86 -14.53 3.15 -4.03
C SER A 86 -14.65 1.88 -3.20
N LEU A 87 -13.55 1.46 -2.58
CA LEU A 87 -13.48 0.29 -1.71
C LEU A 87 -14.37 0.44 -0.46
N LEU A 88 -14.39 1.64 0.14
CA LEU A 88 -15.21 1.95 1.31
C LEU A 88 -16.59 2.51 0.93
N GLY A 89 -16.79 2.90 -0.32
CA GLY A 89 -18.01 3.55 -0.81
C GLY A 89 -18.24 4.95 -0.22
N ARG A 90 -17.20 5.59 0.32
CA ARG A 90 -17.30 6.88 1.01
C ARG A 90 -15.98 7.64 1.03
N GLU A 91 -16.02 8.86 1.55
CA GLU A 91 -14.82 9.64 1.81
C GLU A 91 -14.08 9.15 3.07
N PHE A 92 -12.77 9.37 3.07
CA PHE A 92 -11.84 9.00 4.13
C PHE A 92 -10.86 10.15 4.40
N PRO A 93 -10.56 10.49 5.66
CA PRO A 93 -9.57 11.51 6.00
C PRO A 93 -8.16 10.95 5.80
N GLY A 94 -7.54 11.25 4.67
CA GLY A 94 -6.19 10.82 4.33
C GLY A 94 -5.12 11.66 5.02
N ILE A 95 -4.13 10.99 5.62
CA ILE A 95 -2.94 11.62 6.22
C ILE A 95 -1.73 11.21 5.39
N PHE A 96 -1.09 12.18 4.79
CA PHE A 96 0.04 12.02 3.88
C PHE A 96 1.31 12.52 4.57
N ILE A 97 2.34 11.68 4.66
CA ILE A 97 3.65 12.02 5.24
C ILE A 97 4.72 11.61 4.24
N ARG A 98 5.36 12.60 3.63
CA ARG A 98 6.35 12.37 2.54
C ARG A 98 5.87 11.27 1.58
N ALA A 99 4.60 11.38 1.20
CA ALA A 99 3.90 10.34 0.50
C ALA A 99 4.41 10.18 -0.94
N PRO A 100 4.46 8.96 -1.45
CA PRO A 100 4.63 8.73 -2.88
C PRO A 100 3.32 9.07 -3.62
N LYS A 101 3.37 9.06 -4.94
CA LYS A 101 2.21 9.26 -5.80
C LYS A 101 2.17 8.19 -6.88
N PHE A 102 1.01 7.63 -7.14
CA PHE A 102 0.81 6.81 -8.33
C PHE A 102 0.65 7.70 -9.56
N ILE A 103 1.48 7.46 -10.56
CA ILE A 103 1.45 8.18 -11.84
C ILE A 103 0.42 7.54 -12.77
N SER A 104 0.38 6.22 -12.79
CA SER A 104 -0.57 5.42 -13.57
C SER A 104 -0.81 4.07 -12.89
N SER A 105 -1.88 3.39 -13.28
CA SER A 105 -2.17 2.04 -12.79
C SER A 105 -2.86 1.22 -13.88
N GLU A 106 -2.41 -0.02 -14.06
CA GLU A 106 -3.09 -1.05 -14.84
C GLU A 106 -4.12 -1.81 -13.98
N ASN A 107 -4.01 -1.71 -12.67
CA ASN A 107 -4.95 -2.31 -11.74
C ASN A 107 -6.08 -1.33 -11.35
N GLU A 108 -7.06 -1.83 -10.61
CA GLU A 108 -8.21 -1.05 -10.15
C GLU A 108 -7.78 0.11 -9.25
N VAL A 109 -8.20 1.34 -9.60
CA VAL A 109 -8.04 2.49 -8.71
C VAL A 109 -9.10 2.44 -7.62
N CYS A 110 -8.70 2.26 -6.38
CA CYS A 110 -9.61 2.11 -5.23
C CYS A 110 -9.68 3.34 -4.33
N ALA A 111 -8.79 4.32 -4.53
CA ALA A 111 -8.83 5.59 -3.79
C ALA A 111 -8.23 6.73 -4.62
N THR A 112 -8.87 7.90 -4.56
CA THR A 112 -8.44 9.13 -5.25
C THR A 112 -8.47 10.33 -4.32
N MET A 113 -7.55 11.27 -4.56
CA MET A 113 -7.55 12.60 -3.97
C MET A 113 -7.71 13.62 -5.11
N GLY A 114 -8.93 14.13 -5.30
CA GLY A 114 -9.26 14.86 -6.51
C GLY A 114 -9.06 13.99 -7.77
N LYS A 115 -8.11 14.38 -8.62
CA LYS A 115 -7.73 13.61 -9.82
C LYS A 115 -6.53 12.68 -9.60
N GLU A 116 -5.91 12.73 -8.44
CA GLU A 116 -4.71 11.95 -8.14
C GLU A 116 -5.08 10.56 -7.66
N ILE A 117 -4.34 9.54 -8.15
CA ILE A 117 -4.47 8.17 -7.69
C ILE A 117 -3.69 8.03 -6.38
N VAL A 118 -4.36 7.69 -5.30
CA VAL A 118 -3.76 7.50 -3.98
C VAL A 118 -3.99 6.09 -3.41
N GLY A 119 -4.72 5.25 -4.14
CA GLY A 119 -4.91 3.85 -3.78
C GLY A 119 -5.19 2.98 -5.00
N VAL A 120 -4.53 1.85 -5.06
CA VAL A 120 -4.63 0.85 -6.13
C VAL A 120 -4.87 -0.53 -5.52
N LYS A 121 -5.68 -1.34 -6.21
CA LYS A 121 -6.08 -2.67 -5.75
C LYS A 121 -5.84 -3.70 -6.86
N ASN A 122 -5.12 -4.76 -6.52
CA ASN A 122 -4.97 -5.94 -7.34
C ASN A 122 -5.51 -7.17 -6.57
N GLY A 123 -6.70 -7.65 -6.94
CA GLY A 123 -7.36 -8.71 -6.17
C GLY A 123 -7.58 -8.30 -4.72
N ARG A 124 -6.90 -8.97 -3.79
CA ARG A 124 -6.93 -8.67 -2.35
C ARG A 124 -5.71 -7.90 -1.85
N VAL A 125 -4.81 -7.47 -2.74
CA VAL A 125 -3.67 -6.62 -2.42
C VAL A 125 -4.07 -5.17 -2.64
N ILE A 126 -3.94 -4.33 -1.60
CA ILE A 126 -4.20 -2.89 -1.65
C ILE A 126 -2.94 -2.13 -1.32
N ALA A 127 -2.64 -1.15 -2.14
CA ALA A 127 -1.53 -0.22 -1.95
C ALA A 127 -2.10 1.21 -1.82
N LEU A 128 -1.84 1.85 -0.69
CA LEU A 128 -2.25 3.23 -0.37
C LEU A 128 -1.02 4.10 -0.20
N THR A 129 -1.04 5.30 -0.78
CA THR A 129 0.10 6.25 -0.64
C THR A 129 0.08 7.00 0.68
N PHE A 130 -1.02 7.00 1.40
CA PHE A 130 -1.23 7.68 2.68
C PHE A 130 -1.20 6.71 3.87
N HIS A 131 -1.34 7.26 5.08
CA HIS A 131 -1.28 6.55 6.36
C HIS A 131 -2.67 6.41 6.99
N PRO A 132 -3.47 5.39 6.64
CA PRO A 132 -4.80 5.19 7.23
C PRO A 132 -4.73 4.88 8.73
N GLU A 133 -3.62 4.34 9.22
CA GLU A 133 -3.40 4.04 10.63
C GLU A 133 -3.36 5.27 11.53
N LEU A 134 -2.99 6.44 10.98
CA LEU A 134 -2.93 7.70 11.70
C LEU A 134 -4.28 8.41 11.80
N SER A 135 -5.25 7.99 10.99
CA SER A 135 -6.62 8.49 11.07
C SER A 135 -7.40 7.86 12.21
N SER A 136 -8.35 8.61 12.78
CA SER A 136 -9.36 8.06 13.69
C SER A 136 -10.33 7.11 12.99
N ASP A 137 -10.50 7.26 11.66
CA ASP A 137 -11.30 6.37 10.83
C ASP A 137 -10.53 5.07 10.55
N LYS A 138 -11.08 3.94 10.96
CA LYS A 138 -10.48 2.61 10.78
C LYS A 138 -11.04 1.83 9.59
N GLY A 139 -11.66 2.51 8.62
CA GLY A 139 -12.34 1.87 7.49
C GLY A 139 -11.47 0.87 6.72
N PHE A 140 -10.24 1.24 6.33
CA PHE A 140 -9.34 0.33 5.60
C PHE A 140 -8.88 -0.86 6.45
N HIS A 141 -8.63 -0.66 7.74
CA HIS A 141 -8.27 -1.76 8.65
C HIS A 141 -9.45 -2.70 8.88
N ARG A 142 -10.66 -2.16 9.00
CA ARG A 142 -11.88 -2.95 9.11
C ARG A 142 -12.12 -3.75 7.84
N TRP A 143 -11.97 -3.14 6.67
CA TRP A 143 -12.04 -3.85 5.40
C TRP A 143 -11.06 -5.04 5.36
N LEU A 144 -9.81 -4.83 5.79
CA LEU A 144 -8.81 -5.91 5.86
C LEU A 144 -9.30 -7.08 6.72
N LEU A 145 -9.80 -6.79 7.93
CA LEU A 145 -10.31 -7.81 8.86
C LEU A 145 -11.54 -8.51 8.32
N GLU A 146 -12.50 -7.79 7.76
CA GLU A 146 -13.73 -8.35 7.20
C GLU A 146 -13.44 -9.21 5.97
N SER A 147 -12.44 -8.86 5.18
CA SER A 147 -11.98 -9.65 4.03
C SER A 147 -11.38 -11.01 4.44
N VAL A 148 -10.97 -11.18 5.69
CA VAL A 148 -10.49 -12.46 6.25
C VAL A 148 -11.66 -13.30 6.76
N CYS A 149 -12.69 -12.66 7.34
CA CYS A 149 -13.80 -13.36 8.01
C CYS A 149 -14.90 -13.83 7.04
N GLY A 150 -14.86 -13.39 5.80
CA GLY A 150 -15.86 -13.71 4.77
C GLY A 150 -15.60 -15.01 3.98
N GLU A 151 -14.70 -15.88 4.47
CA GLU A 151 -14.42 -17.21 3.91
C GLU A 151 -15.05 -18.32 4.73
#